data_82bd58c897766df2d029f3be0b3b810e
#
_entry.id   82bd58c897766df2d029f3be0b3b810e
#
_cell.length_a   1.000
_cell.length_b   1.000
_cell.length_c   1.000
_cell.angle_alpha   90.00
_cell.angle_beta   90.00
_cell.angle_gamma   90.00
#
_symmetry.space_group_name_H-M   'P 1'
#
loop_
_entity.id
_entity.type
_entity.pdbx_description
1 polymer ?
#
loop_
_entity_poly.entity_id
_entity_poly.type
_entity_poly.pdbx_seq_one_letter_code
_entity_poly.pdbx_strand_id
1 'polypeptide(L)'
;VSPSVTFSLFGNNSKYIEPAVLNTQLSPMLFPDWVCRFYVDDSVSPEAIQRLKNNGAEVVYVTSPVNKWPGAMWRFLAINDPEAEYVIFRDADSVVSHREAEAVAEWIESGHSFHTMRDSGSHTALILAGMWGAKAGAVPDMEARIQRFVDKGYDSRHFADQDFLAEDLWGYIRQDVFSHDRVFNFCNAKPFPGEFYPNYQIAHCEGASSFDAKTSFEEGCKVRWTLYSKISPMVNVDYSFIRVPEFKVCSYEATVENGKFEASIPRRYGLAFKEGLAKIDIKKA
;
A
#
# COMPACT_ATOMS: atom_id res chain seq x y z
N VAL A 1 5.68 4.22 22.50
CA VAL A 1 4.66 3.35 21.87
C VAL A 1 3.85 4.19 20.91
N SER A 2 3.88 3.85 19.63
CA SER A 2 3.18 4.61 18.58
C SER A 2 2.40 3.67 17.68
N PRO A 3 1.23 4.07 17.19
CA PRO A 3 0.53 3.29 16.17
C PRO A 3 1.28 3.33 14.84
N SER A 4 1.12 2.29 14.01
CA SER A 4 1.81 2.22 12.72
C SER A 4 0.93 1.78 11.56
N VAL A 5 1.16 2.39 10.40
CA VAL A 5 0.66 1.95 9.09
C VAL A 5 1.75 1.10 8.47
N THR A 6 1.47 -0.18 8.22
CA THR A 6 2.51 -1.14 7.86
C THR A 6 2.33 -1.69 6.45
N PHE A 7 3.44 -1.80 5.77
CA PHE A 7 3.54 -2.23 4.38
C PHE A 7 4.64 -3.28 4.22
N SER A 8 4.45 -4.19 3.28
CA SER A 8 5.55 -4.95 2.69
C SER A 8 5.94 -4.31 1.36
N LEU A 9 7.24 -4.16 1.11
CA LEU A 9 7.74 -3.60 -0.14
C LEU A 9 8.93 -4.41 -0.63
N PHE A 10 8.86 -4.90 -1.86
CA PHE A 10 9.91 -5.68 -2.51
C PHE A 10 9.91 -5.42 -4.01
N GLY A 11 11.04 -5.68 -4.66
CA GLY A 11 11.28 -5.30 -6.04
C GLY A 11 11.52 -3.80 -6.21
N ASN A 12 11.72 -3.38 -7.46
CA ASN A 12 12.01 -1.99 -7.81
C ASN A 12 11.08 -1.45 -8.90
N ASN A 13 9.83 -1.90 -8.91
CA ASN A 13 8.84 -1.45 -9.86
C ASN A 13 8.16 -0.17 -9.36
N SER A 14 8.09 0.85 -10.19
CA SER A 14 7.43 2.13 -9.90
C SER A 14 5.97 1.96 -9.48
N LYS A 15 5.30 0.90 -9.93
CA LYS A 15 3.93 0.56 -9.53
C LYS A 15 3.75 0.44 -8.01
N TYR A 16 4.77 -0.04 -7.30
CA TYR A 16 4.77 -0.22 -5.85
C TYR A 16 5.57 0.85 -5.12
N ILE A 17 6.70 1.26 -5.68
CA ILE A 17 7.58 2.25 -5.05
C ILE A 17 6.89 3.62 -4.96
N GLU A 18 6.26 4.10 -6.02
CA GLU A 18 5.68 5.44 -6.02
C GLU A 18 4.46 5.57 -5.10
N PRO A 19 3.51 4.63 -5.03
CA PRO A 19 2.48 4.66 -4.00
C PRO A 19 3.03 4.52 -2.58
N ALA A 20 4.09 3.73 -2.36
CA ALA A 20 4.77 3.66 -1.07
C ALA A 20 5.31 5.03 -0.63
N VAL A 21 5.97 5.76 -1.52
CA VAL A 21 6.44 7.14 -1.26
C VAL A 21 5.26 8.08 -0.99
N LEU A 22 4.17 7.99 -1.77
CA LEU A 22 2.95 8.76 -1.52
C LEU A 22 2.39 8.52 -0.12
N ASN A 23 2.35 7.29 0.34
CA ASN A 23 1.90 6.97 1.70
C ASN A 23 2.72 7.71 2.76
N THR A 24 4.04 7.79 2.61
CA THR A 24 4.89 8.53 3.53
C THR A 24 4.65 10.04 3.52
N GLN A 25 4.21 10.58 2.39
CA GLN A 25 3.89 12.01 2.23
C GLN A 25 2.51 12.36 2.79
N LEU A 26 1.53 11.44 2.68
CA LEU A 26 0.14 11.68 3.06
C LEU A 26 -0.17 11.28 4.51
N SER A 27 0.47 10.24 5.02
CA SER A 27 0.20 9.73 6.36
C SER A 27 0.34 10.76 7.49
N PRO A 28 1.31 11.67 7.50
CA PRO A 28 1.39 12.68 8.56
C PRO A 28 0.15 13.57 8.68
N MET A 29 -0.61 13.74 7.61
CA MET A 29 -1.85 14.53 7.61
C MET A 29 -3.09 13.68 7.92
N LEU A 30 -3.12 12.44 7.45
CA LEU A 30 -4.28 11.55 7.55
C LEU A 30 -4.25 10.72 8.85
N PHE A 31 -3.07 10.37 9.29
CA PHE A 31 -2.79 9.59 10.48
C PHE A 31 -1.74 10.32 11.34
N PRO A 32 -2.10 11.48 11.94
CA PRO A 32 -1.17 12.18 12.82
C PRO A 32 -0.71 11.26 13.97
N ASP A 33 0.57 11.32 14.30
CA ASP A 33 1.22 10.49 15.31
C ASP A 33 1.39 9.00 14.96
N TRP A 34 1.00 8.58 13.76
CA TRP A 34 1.25 7.25 13.24
C TRP A 34 2.55 7.20 12.45
N VAL A 35 3.23 6.06 12.53
CA VAL A 35 4.47 5.83 11.79
C VAL A 35 4.19 4.96 10.57
N CYS A 36 4.63 5.40 9.38
CA CYS A 36 4.71 4.51 8.23
C CYS A 36 5.88 3.55 8.40
N ARG A 37 5.62 2.25 8.37
CA ARG A 37 6.64 1.21 8.52
C ARG A 37 6.63 0.29 7.33
N PHE A 38 7.81 0.12 6.72
CA PHE A 38 8.01 -0.73 5.54
C PHE A 38 8.92 -1.89 5.88
N TYR A 39 8.42 -3.11 5.67
CA TYR A 39 9.20 -4.33 5.71
C TYR A 39 9.73 -4.60 4.31
N VAL A 40 11.05 -4.65 4.16
CA VAL A 40 11.74 -4.69 2.87
C VAL A 40 12.83 -5.76 2.81
N ASP A 41 13.21 -6.16 1.61
CA ASP A 41 14.41 -6.93 1.34
C ASP A 41 15.39 -6.18 0.42
N ASP A 42 16.48 -6.83 0.02
CA ASP A 42 17.53 -6.23 -0.80
C ASP A 42 17.11 -5.94 -2.25
N SER A 43 15.91 -6.35 -2.68
CA SER A 43 15.39 -6.08 -4.02
C SER A 43 14.91 -4.63 -4.19
N VAL A 44 14.69 -3.90 -3.09
CA VAL A 44 14.31 -2.48 -3.13
C VAL A 44 15.57 -1.63 -3.27
N SER A 45 15.57 -0.69 -4.24
CA SER A 45 16.76 0.13 -4.49
C SER A 45 17.12 1.03 -3.29
N PRO A 46 18.42 1.30 -3.05
CA PRO A 46 18.86 2.23 -2.02
C PRO A 46 18.24 3.64 -2.17
N GLU A 47 18.01 4.09 -3.40
CA GLU A 47 17.34 5.36 -3.68
C GLU A 47 15.88 5.37 -3.15
N ALA A 48 15.13 4.30 -3.43
CA ALA A 48 13.76 4.17 -2.93
C ALA A 48 13.73 4.15 -1.38
N ILE A 49 14.61 3.37 -0.76
CA ILE A 49 14.76 3.33 0.70
C ILE A 49 15.06 4.72 1.26
N GLN A 50 15.95 5.46 0.63
CA GLN A 50 16.31 6.81 1.09
C GLN A 50 15.13 7.77 0.98
N ARG A 51 14.34 7.68 -0.10
CA ARG A 51 13.13 8.49 -0.29
C ARG A 51 12.09 8.22 0.82
N LEU A 52 11.88 6.96 1.18
CA LEU A 52 10.98 6.60 2.29
C LEU A 52 11.47 7.20 3.63
N LYS A 53 12.76 7.02 3.94
CA LYS A 53 13.37 7.54 5.17
C LYS A 53 13.37 9.07 5.25
N ASN A 54 13.60 9.74 4.14
CA ASN A 54 13.57 11.22 4.08
C ASN A 54 12.19 11.79 4.42
N ASN A 55 11.13 11.01 4.21
CA ASN A 55 9.75 11.36 4.58
C ASN A 55 9.36 10.84 5.98
N GLY A 56 10.31 10.36 6.77
CA GLY A 56 10.07 9.93 8.15
C GLY A 56 9.58 8.48 8.31
N ALA A 57 9.62 7.66 7.26
CA ALA A 57 9.24 6.26 7.38
C ALA A 57 10.30 5.42 8.11
N GLU A 58 9.84 4.44 8.86
CA GLU A 58 10.68 3.36 9.38
C GLU A 58 10.85 2.27 8.32
N VAL A 59 12.06 1.77 8.17
CA VAL A 59 12.38 0.68 7.24
C VAL A 59 13.00 -0.47 8.02
N VAL A 60 12.34 -1.63 7.94
CA VAL A 60 12.75 -2.88 8.60
C VAL A 60 13.20 -3.87 7.53
N TYR A 61 14.49 -4.20 7.52
CA TYR A 61 15.01 -5.23 6.62
C TYR A 61 14.69 -6.62 7.15
N VAL A 62 14.01 -7.42 6.32
CA VAL A 62 13.74 -8.82 6.64
C VAL A 62 14.96 -9.69 6.32
N THR A 63 15.23 -10.63 7.22
CA THR A 63 16.35 -11.57 7.13
C THR A 63 15.85 -13.00 7.12
N SER A 64 16.76 -13.97 6.89
CA SER A 64 16.40 -15.39 6.94
C SER A 64 15.90 -15.80 8.34
N PRO A 65 14.83 -16.61 8.47
CA PRO A 65 14.06 -17.26 7.39
C PRO A 65 12.94 -16.39 6.77
N VAL A 66 12.62 -15.25 7.36
CA VAL A 66 11.48 -14.38 6.99
C VAL A 66 11.55 -13.93 5.53
N ASN A 67 12.73 -13.62 5.01
CA ASN A 67 12.91 -13.21 3.62
C ASN A 67 12.57 -14.31 2.58
N LYS A 68 12.34 -15.56 3.01
CA LYS A 68 11.89 -16.67 2.16
C LYS A 68 10.38 -16.78 2.04
N TRP A 69 9.65 -16.12 2.94
CA TRP A 69 8.20 -16.11 2.90
C TRP A 69 7.65 -15.36 1.67
N PRO A 70 6.36 -15.52 1.35
CA PRO A 70 5.68 -14.57 0.48
C PRO A 70 5.81 -13.15 1.04
N GLY A 71 6.36 -12.24 0.26
CA GLY A 71 6.74 -10.89 0.75
C GLY A 71 5.58 -10.11 1.37
N ALA A 72 4.37 -10.27 0.83
CA ALA A 72 3.18 -9.60 1.35
C ALA A 72 2.88 -9.91 2.83
N MET A 73 3.41 -11.01 3.37
CA MET A 73 3.19 -11.41 4.77
C MET A 73 4.12 -10.71 5.76
N TRP A 74 5.22 -10.12 5.33
CA TRP A 74 6.21 -9.52 6.25
C TRP A 74 5.59 -8.43 7.14
N ARG A 75 4.69 -7.61 6.58
CA ARG A 75 4.01 -6.54 7.33
C ARG A 75 3.26 -7.03 8.56
N PHE A 76 2.79 -8.28 8.59
CA PHE A 76 2.03 -8.84 9.71
C PHE A 76 2.88 -9.00 10.98
N LEU A 77 4.21 -9.04 10.86
CA LEU A 77 5.11 -9.08 12.01
C LEU A 77 4.95 -7.87 12.94
N ALA A 78 4.45 -6.75 12.43
CA ALA A 78 4.21 -5.55 13.23
C ALA A 78 3.22 -5.77 14.37
N ILE A 79 2.35 -6.79 14.31
CA ILE A 79 1.37 -7.06 15.38
C ILE A 79 2.04 -7.44 16.72
N ASN A 80 3.26 -7.97 16.67
CA ASN A 80 4.01 -8.34 17.87
C ASN A 80 5.16 -7.36 18.19
N ASP A 81 5.20 -6.19 17.55
CA ASP A 81 6.14 -5.15 17.92
C ASP A 81 5.79 -4.58 19.31
N PRO A 82 6.69 -4.69 20.30
CA PRO A 82 6.44 -4.18 21.66
C PRO A 82 6.31 -2.66 21.73
N GLU A 83 6.81 -1.94 20.73
CA GLU A 83 6.71 -0.48 20.64
C GLU A 83 5.45 0.00 19.89
N ALA A 84 4.64 -0.91 19.37
CA ALA A 84 3.38 -0.58 18.72
C ALA A 84 2.19 -0.59 19.70
N GLU A 85 1.21 0.27 19.47
CA GLU A 85 -0.08 0.27 20.17
C GLU A 85 -1.19 -0.31 19.28
N TYR A 86 -1.30 0.24 18.09
CA TYR A 86 -2.19 -0.22 17.03
C TYR A 86 -1.39 -0.39 15.74
N VAL A 87 -1.76 -1.38 14.95
CA VAL A 87 -1.16 -1.61 13.63
C VAL A 87 -2.26 -1.75 12.59
N ILE A 88 -2.09 -1.09 11.46
CA ILE A 88 -2.94 -1.29 10.29
C ILE A 88 -2.10 -1.78 9.12
N PHE A 89 -2.64 -2.71 8.35
CA PHE A 89 -1.95 -3.41 7.28
C PHE A 89 -2.48 -2.96 5.93
N ARG A 90 -1.60 -2.48 5.07
CA ARG A 90 -1.95 -1.93 3.75
C ARG A 90 -1.07 -2.51 2.66
N ASP A 91 -1.59 -2.51 1.43
CA ASP A 91 -0.82 -2.89 0.25
C ASP A 91 0.02 -1.70 -0.22
N ALA A 92 1.24 -1.97 -0.70
CA ALA A 92 2.16 -0.91 -1.12
C ALA A 92 1.72 -0.19 -2.41
N ASP A 93 0.86 -0.79 -3.22
CA ASP A 93 0.28 -0.17 -4.42
C ASP A 93 -1.02 0.60 -4.17
N SER A 94 -1.50 0.61 -2.93
CA SER A 94 -2.64 1.41 -2.47
C SER A 94 -2.16 2.63 -1.69
N VAL A 95 -2.99 3.66 -1.61
CA VAL A 95 -2.66 4.89 -0.86
C VAL A 95 -3.75 5.21 0.14
N VAL A 96 -3.34 5.56 1.36
CA VAL A 96 -4.23 5.92 2.45
C VAL A 96 -5.12 7.11 2.10
N SER A 97 -6.31 7.16 2.68
CA SER A 97 -7.33 8.17 2.41
C SER A 97 -7.97 8.73 3.70
N HIS A 98 -8.62 9.88 3.59
CA HIS A 98 -9.40 10.46 4.69
C HIS A 98 -10.46 9.49 5.21
N ARG A 99 -11.18 8.85 4.29
CA ARG A 99 -12.29 7.96 4.63
C ARG A 99 -11.84 6.74 5.42
N GLU A 100 -10.68 6.18 5.11
CA GLU A 100 -10.13 5.09 5.93
C GLU A 100 -9.55 5.58 7.26
N ALA A 101 -8.96 6.77 7.31
CA ALA A 101 -8.47 7.35 8.56
C ALA A 101 -9.61 7.59 9.55
N GLU A 102 -10.76 8.08 9.09
CA GLU A 102 -11.97 8.23 9.91
C GLU A 102 -12.52 6.87 10.37
N ALA A 103 -12.52 5.85 9.50
CA ALA A 103 -12.93 4.49 9.86
C ALA A 103 -12.01 3.87 10.92
N VAL A 104 -10.70 4.10 10.81
CA VAL A 104 -9.71 3.66 11.82
C VAL A 104 -9.95 4.37 13.15
N ALA A 105 -10.24 5.65 13.15
CA ALA A 105 -10.56 6.40 14.37
C ALA A 105 -11.80 5.82 15.08
N GLU A 106 -12.89 5.53 14.34
CA GLU A 106 -14.08 4.88 14.90
C GLU A 106 -13.75 3.50 15.49
N TRP A 107 -12.90 2.71 14.83
CA TRP A 107 -12.46 1.44 15.38
C TRP A 107 -11.71 1.61 16.70
N ILE A 108 -10.75 2.54 16.77
CA ILE A 108 -10.00 2.79 18.02
C ILE A 108 -10.96 3.20 19.15
N GLU A 109 -11.89 4.09 18.89
CA GLU A 109 -12.90 4.53 19.87
C GLU A 109 -13.80 3.37 20.32
N SER A 110 -14.09 2.40 19.46
CA SER A 110 -14.91 1.24 19.77
C SER A 110 -14.30 0.32 20.83
N GLY A 111 -12.96 0.37 20.99
CA GLY A 111 -12.23 -0.49 21.91
C GLY A 111 -12.02 -1.93 21.44
N HIS A 112 -12.54 -2.35 20.28
CA HIS A 112 -12.34 -3.69 19.73
C HIS A 112 -10.85 -3.94 19.39
N SER A 113 -10.44 -5.20 19.48
CA SER A 113 -9.06 -5.61 19.20
C SER A 113 -8.71 -5.63 17.72
N PHE A 114 -9.71 -5.82 16.84
CA PHE A 114 -9.51 -5.96 15.41
C PHE A 114 -10.42 -5.05 14.60
N HIS A 115 -9.91 -4.65 13.43
CA HIS A 115 -10.64 -3.87 12.44
C HIS A 115 -10.58 -4.52 11.07
N THR A 116 -11.69 -4.58 10.36
CA THR A 116 -11.76 -5.03 8.97
C THR A 116 -12.58 -4.06 8.12
N MET A 117 -12.22 -3.93 6.86
CA MET A 117 -12.88 -3.02 5.92
C MET A 117 -13.23 -3.73 4.62
N ARG A 118 -14.40 -3.37 4.04
CA ARG A 118 -14.86 -3.77 2.69
C ARG A 118 -15.53 -2.60 2.01
N ASP A 119 -15.04 -2.23 0.83
CA ASP A 119 -15.54 -1.04 0.14
C ASP A 119 -15.84 -1.28 -1.35
N SER A 120 -15.79 -2.52 -1.81
CA SER A 120 -16.04 -2.92 -3.20
C SER A 120 -16.72 -4.28 -3.26
N GLY A 121 -17.50 -4.53 -4.31
CA GLY A 121 -18.08 -5.84 -4.58
C GLY A 121 -17.06 -6.95 -4.86
N SER A 122 -15.81 -6.61 -5.14
CA SER A 122 -14.70 -7.55 -5.27
C SER A 122 -14.05 -7.93 -3.94
N HIS A 123 -14.40 -7.26 -2.84
CA HIS A 123 -13.87 -7.50 -1.50
C HIS A 123 -14.58 -8.69 -0.82
N THR A 124 -14.38 -9.88 -1.33
CA THR A 124 -15.12 -11.10 -0.92
C THR A 124 -14.39 -12.00 0.07
N ALA A 125 -13.10 -11.78 0.31
CA ALA A 125 -12.34 -12.55 1.30
C ALA A 125 -12.85 -12.31 2.73
N LEU A 126 -12.66 -13.27 3.64
CA LEU A 126 -13.02 -13.10 5.06
C LEU A 126 -12.32 -11.89 5.68
N ILE A 127 -11.03 -11.75 5.40
CA ILE A 127 -10.21 -10.60 5.77
C ILE A 127 -9.42 -10.20 4.55
N LEU A 128 -9.50 -8.94 4.15
CA LEU A 128 -8.67 -8.42 3.06
C LEU A 128 -7.29 -8.05 3.62
N ALA A 129 -6.25 -8.68 3.09
CA ALA A 129 -4.89 -8.58 3.63
C ALA A 129 -4.33 -7.14 3.67
N GLY A 130 -4.81 -6.27 2.79
CA GLY A 130 -4.45 -4.84 2.75
C GLY A 130 -5.47 -3.91 3.43
N MET A 131 -6.47 -4.44 4.15
CA MET A 131 -7.59 -3.63 4.66
C MET A 131 -8.03 -4.07 6.06
N TRP A 132 -7.08 -4.32 6.95
CA TRP A 132 -7.38 -4.69 8.33
C TRP A 132 -6.39 -4.07 9.32
N GLY A 133 -6.72 -4.16 10.59
CA GLY A 133 -5.89 -3.67 11.67
C GLY A 133 -6.10 -4.46 12.96
N ALA A 134 -5.18 -4.28 13.90
CA ALA A 134 -5.21 -4.93 15.20
C ALA A 134 -4.59 -4.05 16.29
N LYS A 135 -5.02 -4.25 17.53
CA LYS A 135 -4.19 -3.87 18.69
C LYS A 135 -2.92 -4.71 18.69
N ALA A 136 -1.79 -4.08 18.94
CA ALA A 136 -0.53 -4.81 19.06
C ALA A 136 -0.63 -5.87 20.16
N GLY A 137 -0.08 -7.04 19.90
CA GLY A 137 -0.15 -8.19 20.80
C GLY A 137 -1.49 -8.93 20.83
N ALA A 138 -2.51 -8.51 20.07
CA ALA A 138 -3.80 -9.21 20.03
C ALA A 138 -3.72 -10.63 19.47
N VAL A 139 -2.71 -10.94 18.67
CA VAL A 139 -2.38 -12.29 18.23
C VAL A 139 -0.94 -12.59 18.65
N PRO A 140 -0.69 -13.61 19.46
CA PRO A 140 0.66 -13.97 19.86
C PRO A 140 1.41 -14.70 18.74
N ASP A 141 2.74 -14.63 18.79
CA ASP A 141 3.65 -15.48 18.01
C ASP A 141 3.42 -15.44 16.48
N MET A 142 3.21 -14.26 15.92
CA MET A 142 2.91 -14.08 14.49
C MET A 142 3.98 -14.71 13.60
N GLU A 143 5.25 -14.52 13.91
CA GLU A 143 6.35 -15.11 13.15
C GLU A 143 6.25 -16.64 13.10
N ALA A 144 6.05 -17.29 14.25
CA ALA A 144 5.90 -18.73 14.32
C ALA A 144 4.64 -19.23 13.60
N ARG A 145 3.55 -18.46 13.63
CA ARG A 145 2.32 -18.78 12.90
C ARG A 145 2.53 -18.76 11.39
N ILE A 146 3.14 -17.70 10.88
CA ILE A 146 3.45 -17.58 9.45
C ILE A 146 4.43 -18.68 9.03
N GLN A 147 5.46 -18.96 9.84
CA GLN A 147 6.41 -20.02 9.51
C GLN A 147 5.73 -21.39 9.41
N ARG A 148 4.82 -21.73 10.33
CA ARG A 148 4.04 -22.98 10.24
C ARG A 148 3.17 -23.06 8.98
N PHE A 149 2.54 -21.94 8.61
CA PHE A 149 1.75 -21.85 7.38
C PHE A 149 2.63 -22.06 6.14
N VAL A 150 3.80 -21.44 6.08
CA VAL A 150 4.76 -21.59 4.99
C VAL A 150 5.29 -23.04 4.91
N ASP A 151 5.63 -23.63 6.04
CA ASP A 151 6.14 -25.03 6.12
C ASP A 151 5.08 -26.06 5.68
N LYS A 152 3.83 -25.81 5.99
CA LYS A 152 2.69 -26.63 5.54
C LYS A 152 2.54 -26.62 4.02
N GLY A 153 2.97 -25.54 3.35
CA GLY A 153 2.77 -25.29 1.94
C GLY A 153 1.49 -24.48 1.66
N TYR A 154 1.50 -23.78 0.53
CA TYR A 154 0.41 -22.93 0.06
C TYR A 154 0.32 -23.01 -1.47
N ASP A 155 -0.88 -22.83 -2.04
CA ASP A 155 -1.12 -23.01 -3.47
C ASP A 155 -0.56 -21.86 -4.31
N SER A 156 -0.69 -20.63 -3.84
CA SER A 156 -0.27 -19.44 -4.57
C SER A 156 0.50 -18.47 -3.69
N ARG A 157 1.70 -18.10 -4.13
CA ARG A 157 2.50 -17.07 -3.45
C ARG A 157 1.81 -15.70 -3.44
N HIS A 158 1.03 -15.43 -4.47
CA HIS A 158 0.30 -14.16 -4.61
C HIS A 158 -0.86 -14.02 -3.62
N PHE A 159 -1.55 -15.12 -3.29
CA PHE A 159 -2.70 -15.12 -2.37
C PHE A 159 -2.38 -15.67 -0.99
N ALA A 160 -1.11 -15.98 -0.70
CA ALA A 160 -0.71 -16.62 0.54
C ALA A 160 -1.07 -15.81 1.79
N ASP A 161 -1.00 -14.49 1.73
CA ASP A 161 -1.40 -13.60 2.83
C ASP A 161 -2.90 -13.68 3.12
N GLN A 162 -3.74 -13.73 2.08
CA GLN A 162 -5.20 -13.89 2.21
C GLN A 162 -5.55 -15.27 2.80
N ASP A 163 -4.91 -16.34 2.31
CA ASP A 163 -5.15 -17.70 2.77
C ASP A 163 -4.70 -17.86 4.23
N PHE A 164 -3.55 -17.30 4.59
CA PHE A 164 -3.07 -17.30 5.98
C PHE A 164 -4.06 -16.61 6.93
N LEU A 165 -4.58 -15.44 6.56
CA LEU A 165 -5.55 -14.72 7.37
C LEU A 165 -6.84 -15.54 7.58
N ALA A 166 -7.32 -16.18 6.52
CA ALA A 166 -8.54 -16.99 6.59
C ALA A 166 -8.33 -18.27 7.42
N GLU A 167 -7.21 -18.95 7.25
CA GLU A 167 -6.95 -20.25 7.90
C GLU A 167 -6.50 -20.12 9.35
N ASP A 168 -5.60 -19.20 9.66
CA ASP A 168 -4.96 -19.08 10.97
C ASP A 168 -5.54 -17.97 11.85
N LEU A 169 -5.86 -16.80 11.31
CA LEU A 169 -6.21 -15.63 12.11
C LEU A 169 -7.71 -15.39 12.23
N TRP A 170 -8.53 -15.86 11.31
CA TRP A 170 -9.98 -15.59 11.36
C TRP A 170 -10.64 -16.03 12.66
N GLY A 171 -10.18 -17.14 13.24
CA GLY A 171 -10.65 -17.64 14.53
C GLY A 171 -10.46 -16.66 15.69
N TYR A 172 -9.40 -15.85 15.66
CA TYR A 172 -9.15 -14.77 16.61
C TYR A 172 -9.96 -13.53 16.27
N ILE A 173 -9.86 -13.09 15.04
CA ILE A 173 -10.39 -11.80 14.58
C ILE A 173 -11.90 -11.73 14.74
N ARG A 174 -12.63 -12.79 14.35
CA ARG A 174 -14.10 -12.81 14.40
C ARG A 174 -14.70 -12.66 15.79
N GLN A 175 -13.92 -12.90 16.85
CA GLN A 175 -14.40 -12.85 18.23
C GLN A 175 -14.49 -11.42 18.77
N ASP A 176 -13.69 -10.49 18.23
CA ASP A 176 -13.59 -9.11 18.72
C ASP A 176 -13.26 -8.14 17.58
N VAL A 177 -14.10 -8.14 16.53
CA VAL A 177 -13.89 -7.34 15.33
C VAL A 177 -14.90 -6.20 15.23
N PHE A 178 -14.39 -5.01 14.90
CA PHE A 178 -15.15 -3.87 14.44
C PHE A 178 -15.02 -3.78 12.92
N SER A 179 -16.12 -3.86 12.19
CA SER A 179 -16.10 -3.92 10.73
C SER A 179 -16.75 -2.69 10.13
N HIS A 180 -16.12 -2.16 9.07
CA HIS A 180 -16.74 -1.24 8.13
C HIS A 180 -16.97 -1.95 6.80
N ASP A 181 -18.19 -1.92 6.29
CA ASP A 181 -18.55 -2.61 5.05
C ASP A 181 -19.63 -1.81 4.33
N ARG A 182 -19.33 -1.37 3.13
CA ARG A 182 -20.28 -0.64 2.29
C ARG A 182 -21.20 -1.57 1.48
N VAL A 183 -20.80 -2.83 1.28
CA VAL A 183 -21.41 -3.69 0.26
C VAL A 183 -22.19 -4.87 0.84
N PHE A 184 -21.59 -5.61 1.79
CA PHE A 184 -22.11 -6.92 2.23
C PHE A 184 -22.71 -6.93 3.63
N ASN A 185 -22.49 -5.89 4.43
CA ASN A 185 -22.86 -5.86 5.85
C ASN A 185 -22.29 -7.06 6.64
N PHE A 186 -21.09 -7.49 6.32
CA PHE A 186 -20.43 -8.63 6.94
C PHE A 186 -19.97 -8.32 8.37
N CYS A 187 -20.19 -9.24 9.33
CA CYS A 187 -19.85 -9.06 10.74
C CYS A 187 -20.58 -7.89 11.43
N ASN A 188 -21.86 -7.68 11.13
CA ASN A 188 -22.65 -6.55 11.65
C ASN A 188 -21.95 -5.21 11.42
N ALA A 189 -21.40 -5.04 10.24
CA ALA A 189 -20.57 -3.91 9.89
C ALA A 189 -21.32 -2.57 10.00
N LYS A 190 -20.56 -1.54 10.31
CA LYS A 190 -21.01 -0.15 10.17
C LYS A 190 -20.74 0.37 8.76
N PRO A 191 -21.56 1.33 8.30
CA PRO A 191 -21.21 2.08 7.10
C PRO A 191 -19.92 2.88 7.35
N PHE A 192 -19.15 3.13 6.29
CA PHE A 192 -18.00 4.03 6.39
C PHE A 192 -18.45 5.44 6.72
N PRO A 193 -17.67 6.17 7.54
CA PRO A 193 -17.84 7.62 7.67
C PRO A 193 -17.51 8.33 6.36
N GLY A 194 -18.05 9.53 6.19
CA GLY A 194 -17.79 10.38 5.02
C GLY A 194 -18.52 9.91 3.74
N GLU A 195 -18.27 10.62 2.66
CA GLU A 195 -18.87 10.35 1.36
C GLU A 195 -18.08 9.31 0.56
N PHE A 196 -18.81 8.51 -0.23
CA PHE A 196 -18.22 7.59 -1.19
C PHE A 196 -18.14 8.25 -2.57
N TYR A 197 -16.95 8.23 -3.15
CA TYR A 197 -16.72 8.69 -4.52
C TYR A 197 -16.48 7.49 -5.44
N PRO A 198 -17.25 7.32 -6.52
CA PRO A 198 -17.06 6.22 -7.46
C PRO A 198 -15.62 6.16 -7.99
N ASN A 199 -15.09 4.95 -8.14
CA ASN A 199 -13.72 4.66 -8.55
C ASN A 199 -12.61 5.04 -7.54
N TYR A 200 -12.97 5.46 -6.32
CA TYR A 200 -12.02 5.81 -5.26
C TYR A 200 -12.37 5.09 -3.95
N GLN A 201 -12.74 3.81 -4.06
CA GLN A 201 -12.92 2.96 -2.90
C GLN A 201 -11.62 2.85 -2.09
N ILE A 202 -11.73 2.59 -0.80
CA ILE A 202 -10.58 2.31 0.06
C ILE A 202 -9.79 1.16 -0.53
N ALA A 203 -8.46 1.23 -0.46
CA ALA A 203 -7.51 0.29 -1.05
C ALA A 203 -7.60 0.15 -2.58
N HIS A 204 -8.12 1.15 -3.29
CA HIS A 204 -7.96 1.15 -4.75
C HIS A 204 -6.47 1.16 -5.12
N CYS A 205 -6.14 0.47 -6.21
CA CYS A 205 -4.76 0.38 -6.68
C CYS A 205 -4.30 1.73 -7.27
N GLU A 206 -3.53 2.50 -6.53
CA GLU A 206 -2.94 3.76 -6.99
C GLU A 206 -1.85 3.52 -8.04
N GLY A 207 -1.14 2.39 -7.96
CA GLY A 207 -0.11 1.99 -8.93
C GLY A 207 -0.64 1.38 -10.22
N ALA A 208 -1.96 1.42 -10.46
CA ALA A 208 -2.58 0.75 -11.61
C ALA A 208 -2.42 1.48 -12.94
N SER A 209 -2.15 2.79 -12.94
CA SER A 209 -1.98 3.55 -14.18
C SER A 209 -0.66 3.21 -14.84
N SER A 210 -0.72 2.49 -15.96
CA SER A 210 0.43 2.20 -16.81
C SER A 210 0.13 2.58 -18.24
N PHE A 211 1.16 2.85 -19.02
CA PHE A 211 1.03 3.12 -20.46
C PHE A 211 2.35 2.78 -21.16
N ASP A 212 2.22 2.36 -22.42
CA ASP A 212 3.35 2.17 -23.30
C ASP A 212 3.76 3.53 -23.86
N ALA A 213 4.93 4.01 -23.52
CA ALA A 213 5.46 5.23 -24.08
C ALA A 213 6.15 4.93 -25.42
N LYS A 214 5.53 5.35 -26.51
CA LYS A 214 6.15 5.25 -27.84
C LYS A 214 7.45 6.02 -27.88
N THR A 215 8.49 5.46 -28.49
CA THR A 215 9.82 6.05 -28.53
C THR A 215 10.47 5.83 -29.91
N SER A 216 11.37 6.73 -30.27
CA SER A 216 12.26 6.61 -31.44
C SER A 216 13.61 5.97 -31.11
N PHE A 217 13.82 5.51 -29.90
CA PHE A 217 15.05 4.85 -29.48
C PHE A 217 15.14 3.44 -30.05
N GLU A 218 16.37 2.98 -30.23
CA GLU A 218 16.66 1.65 -30.78
C GLU A 218 16.16 0.54 -29.85
N GLU A 219 15.81 -0.60 -30.47
CA GLU A 219 15.42 -1.81 -29.75
C GLU A 219 16.54 -2.28 -28.81
N GLY A 220 16.18 -2.67 -27.60
CA GLY A 220 17.10 -3.14 -26.57
C GLY A 220 17.88 -2.04 -25.85
N CYS A 221 17.76 -0.77 -26.27
CA CYS A 221 18.45 0.30 -25.54
C CYS A 221 17.75 0.62 -24.22
N LYS A 222 18.53 1.11 -23.25
CA LYS A 222 18.01 1.63 -21.99
C LYS A 222 17.65 3.09 -22.13
N VAL A 223 16.47 3.43 -21.65
CA VAL A 223 15.97 4.80 -21.54
C VAL A 223 15.70 5.12 -20.08
N ARG A 224 15.88 6.38 -19.73
CA ARG A 224 15.46 6.93 -18.44
C ARG A 224 14.24 7.81 -18.69
N TRP A 225 13.12 7.45 -18.07
CA TRP A 225 11.94 8.28 -18.08
C TRP A 225 11.80 9.02 -16.73
N THR A 226 11.34 10.25 -16.80
CA THR A 226 11.15 11.10 -15.64
C THR A 226 9.75 11.70 -15.67
N LEU A 227 9.01 11.51 -14.59
CA LEU A 227 7.68 12.08 -14.40
C LEU A 227 7.79 13.44 -13.73
N TYR A 228 7.17 14.46 -14.33
CA TYR A 228 6.95 15.79 -13.76
C TYR A 228 5.47 16.04 -13.57
N SER A 229 5.10 16.77 -12.54
CA SER A 229 3.72 17.09 -12.22
C SER A 229 3.55 18.53 -11.81
N LYS A 230 2.35 19.06 -12.12
CA LYS A 230 1.83 20.37 -11.66
C LYS A 230 0.67 20.21 -10.69
N ILE A 231 0.45 18.99 -10.15
CA ILE A 231 -0.51 18.76 -9.09
C ILE A 231 0.21 18.31 -7.81
N SER A 232 -0.35 18.73 -6.67
CA SER A 232 0.09 18.22 -5.37
C SER A 232 -0.09 16.70 -5.28
N PRO A 233 0.78 15.98 -4.56
CA PRO A 233 0.50 14.59 -4.13
C PRO A 233 -0.83 14.47 -3.40
N MET A 234 -1.22 15.50 -2.63
CA MET A 234 -2.55 15.62 -2.04
C MET A 234 -3.60 15.88 -3.11
N VAL A 235 -4.73 15.20 -2.96
CA VAL A 235 -5.97 15.53 -3.70
C VAL A 235 -7.05 15.92 -2.69
N ASN A 236 -8.05 16.69 -3.13
CA ASN A 236 -9.20 16.98 -2.29
C ASN A 236 -10.01 15.72 -2.00
N VAL A 237 -10.91 15.76 -1.02
CA VAL A 237 -11.77 14.62 -0.65
C VAL A 237 -12.67 14.15 -1.81
N ASP A 238 -13.00 15.05 -2.74
CA ASP A 238 -13.71 14.75 -3.99
C ASP A 238 -12.78 14.35 -5.15
N TYR A 239 -11.49 14.13 -4.84
CA TYR A 239 -10.42 13.81 -5.78
C TYR A 239 -10.16 14.86 -6.88
N SER A 240 -10.58 16.10 -6.67
CA SER A 240 -10.13 17.19 -7.51
C SER A 240 -8.67 17.57 -7.24
N PHE A 241 -7.95 18.01 -8.29
CA PHE A 241 -6.52 18.32 -8.20
C PHE A 241 -6.24 19.66 -7.53
N ILE A 242 -5.21 19.66 -6.69
CA ILE A 242 -4.61 20.86 -6.13
C ILE A 242 -3.40 21.23 -7.00
N ARG A 243 -3.48 22.35 -7.74
CA ARG A 243 -2.39 22.80 -8.62
C ARG A 243 -1.22 23.38 -7.83
N VAL A 244 -0.02 23.04 -8.26
CA VAL A 244 1.26 23.50 -7.69
C VAL A 244 2.24 23.81 -8.82
N PRO A 245 3.35 24.52 -8.56
CA PRO A 245 4.46 24.63 -9.52
C PRO A 245 4.99 23.27 -9.93
N GLU A 246 5.46 23.16 -11.18
CA GLU A 246 6.00 21.90 -11.71
C GLU A 246 7.15 21.38 -10.85
N PHE A 247 7.12 20.10 -10.53
CA PHE A 247 8.19 19.41 -9.79
C PHE A 247 8.43 18.01 -10.36
N LYS A 248 9.63 17.48 -10.11
CA LYS A 248 9.98 16.11 -10.44
C LYS A 248 9.35 15.16 -9.42
N VAL A 249 8.57 14.19 -9.91
CA VAL A 249 7.98 13.15 -9.07
C VAL A 249 8.94 11.99 -8.90
N CYS A 250 9.40 11.40 -10.01
CA CYS A 250 10.25 10.21 -9.99
C CYS A 250 11.01 10.03 -11.32
N SER A 251 11.99 9.12 -11.32
CA SER A 251 12.73 8.75 -12.52
C SER A 251 13.10 7.27 -12.44
N TYR A 252 12.90 6.54 -13.54
CA TYR A 252 13.21 5.12 -13.65
C TYR A 252 13.87 4.80 -14.98
N GLU A 253 14.60 3.70 -15.00
CA GLU A 253 15.12 3.11 -16.24
C GLU A 253 14.15 2.05 -16.77
N ALA A 254 14.04 1.96 -18.09
CA ALA A 254 13.31 0.93 -18.79
C ALA A 254 14.08 0.50 -20.04
N THR A 255 13.82 -0.71 -20.52
CA THR A 255 14.37 -1.21 -21.78
C THR A 255 13.33 -1.04 -22.88
N VAL A 256 13.76 -0.59 -24.05
CA VAL A 256 12.90 -0.49 -25.24
C VAL A 256 12.70 -1.88 -25.82
N GLU A 257 11.44 -2.30 -25.91
CA GLU A 257 11.02 -3.57 -26.48
C GLU A 257 9.85 -3.35 -27.45
N ASN A 258 9.97 -3.85 -28.66
CA ASN A 258 9.00 -3.61 -29.73
C ASN A 258 8.70 -2.12 -30.00
N GLY A 259 9.72 -1.29 -29.93
CA GLY A 259 9.62 0.17 -30.15
C GLY A 259 8.88 0.93 -29.04
N LYS A 260 8.73 0.35 -27.85
CA LYS A 260 8.04 0.96 -26.69
C LYS A 260 8.79 0.61 -25.40
N PHE A 261 8.43 1.28 -24.33
CA PHE A 261 8.74 0.88 -22.95
C PHE A 261 7.54 1.15 -22.06
N GLU A 262 7.41 0.37 -21.00
CA GLU A 262 6.34 0.56 -20.02
C GLU A 262 6.79 1.57 -18.95
N ALA A 263 5.88 2.48 -18.56
CA ALA A 263 6.04 3.38 -17.43
C ALA A 263 4.80 3.28 -16.55
N SER A 264 4.95 2.71 -15.37
CA SER A 264 3.88 2.67 -14.37
C SER A 264 3.98 3.88 -13.45
N ILE A 265 2.91 4.68 -13.42
CA ILE A 265 2.82 5.90 -12.61
C ILE A 265 1.59 5.85 -11.70
N PRO A 266 1.59 6.54 -10.56
CA PRO A 266 0.42 6.64 -9.70
C PRO A 266 -0.79 7.17 -10.46
N ARG A 267 -1.95 6.59 -10.18
CA ARG A 267 -3.22 6.91 -10.84
C ARG A 267 -3.52 8.40 -10.88
N ARG A 268 -3.28 9.13 -9.78
CA ARG A 268 -3.47 10.58 -9.73
C ARG A 268 -2.66 11.34 -10.77
N TYR A 269 -1.42 10.95 -11.00
CA TYR A 269 -0.57 11.54 -12.03
C TYR A 269 -0.97 11.08 -13.45
N GLY A 270 -1.47 9.85 -13.60
CA GLY A 270 -2.05 9.37 -14.84
C GLY A 270 -3.28 10.17 -15.28
N LEU A 271 -4.15 10.55 -14.34
CA LEU A 271 -5.27 11.45 -14.57
C LEU A 271 -4.80 12.86 -14.90
N ALA A 272 -3.83 13.37 -14.15
CA ALA A 272 -3.22 14.69 -14.40
C ALA A 272 -2.52 14.76 -15.78
N PHE A 273 -1.92 13.68 -16.23
CA PHE A 273 -1.31 13.58 -17.57
C PHE A 273 -2.34 13.80 -18.67
N LYS A 274 -3.53 13.22 -18.55
CA LYS A 274 -4.62 13.41 -19.51
C LYS A 274 -5.09 14.86 -19.61
N GLU A 275 -4.93 15.62 -18.54
CA GLU A 275 -5.29 17.05 -18.46
C GLU A 275 -4.12 18.00 -18.79
N GLY A 276 -2.96 17.47 -19.17
CA GLY A 276 -1.76 18.26 -19.44
C GLY A 276 -1.09 18.83 -18.19
N LEU A 277 -1.44 18.31 -17.00
CA LEU A 277 -0.88 18.72 -15.70
C LEU A 277 0.27 17.83 -15.22
N ALA A 278 0.59 16.78 -15.98
CA ALA A 278 1.78 15.98 -15.81
C ALA A 278 2.40 15.65 -17.16
N LYS A 279 3.69 15.37 -17.18
CA LYS A 279 4.42 14.96 -18.39
C LYS A 279 5.51 13.95 -18.05
N ILE A 280 5.93 13.19 -19.07
CA ILE A 280 7.10 12.30 -19.00
C ILE A 280 8.13 12.79 -19.99
N ASP A 281 9.34 13.04 -19.50
CA ASP A 281 10.54 13.27 -20.31
C ASP A 281 11.32 11.97 -20.44
N ILE A 282 11.84 11.68 -21.64
CA ILE A 282 12.57 10.45 -21.95
C ILE A 282 13.94 10.82 -22.51
N LYS A 283 14.97 10.16 -21.95
CA LYS A 283 16.37 10.30 -22.40
C LYS A 283 17.00 8.93 -22.52
N LYS A 284 18.04 8.80 -23.34
CA LYS A 284 18.90 7.64 -23.34
C LYS A 284 19.57 7.52 -21.96
N ALA A 285 19.52 6.33 -21.36
CA ALA A 285 20.14 6.09 -20.06
C ALA A 285 21.66 5.92 -20.16
#